data_6fca2d19b80d692ec1d57429dd16ea18
#
_entry.id   6fca2d19b80d692ec1d57429dd16ea18
#
_cell.length_a   1.000
_cell.length_b   1.000
_cell.length_c   1.000
_cell.angle_alpha   90.00
_cell.angle_beta   90.00
_cell.angle_gamma   90.00
#
_symmetry.space_group_name_H-M   'P 1'
#
loop_
_entity.id
_entity.type
_entity.pdbx_description
1 polymer ?
#
loop_
_entity_poly.entity_id
_entity_poly.type
_entity_poly.pdbx_seq_one_letter_code
_entity_poly.pdbx_strand_id
1 'polypeptide(L)'
;MPTCSHSFFSKLLLACVVLLAFSGCSKEPDLSIFRMSIKNEPPTLDGTLATDSVSFTVLTNLMEGLTQYDSDLNPTPAIAKRWEYSNEGRTITFYLREDAFWSDGKRVTARDFEYSWKRLLAPETAAQYAYFLFDIKNASEYNSGILKNSDQVGVRAVTESILEVTLKKPVVYFPSITTFMVTYPLRQDIIEKYGDQWTEPENTVTNGPYL
;
A
#
# COMPACT_ATOMS: atom_id res chain seq x y z
N MET A 1 25.99 -66.10 -41.66
CA MET A 1 26.58 -65.20 -40.58
C MET A 1 25.72 -63.99 -40.51
N PRO A 2 25.09 -63.64 -39.37
CA PRO A 2 24.13 -62.53 -39.32
C PRO A 2 24.81 -61.22 -38.95
N THR A 3 24.69 -60.24 -39.82
CA THR A 3 25.19 -58.84 -39.64
C THR A 3 24.02 -57.93 -39.21
N CYS A 4 23.36 -58.23 -38.07
CA CYS A 4 22.13 -57.51 -37.67
C CYS A 4 22.23 -56.74 -36.33
N SER A 5 23.42 -56.49 -35.79
CA SER A 5 23.55 -55.94 -34.43
C SER A 5 23.82 -54.43 -34.37
N HIS A 6 24.49 -53.87 -35.32
CA HIS A 6 24.94 -52.43 -35.24
C HIS A 6 23.80 -51.41 -35.45
N SER A 7 22.79 -51.72 -36.27
CA SER A 7 21.70 -50.79 -36.58
C SER A 7 20.76 -50.60 -35.40
N PHE A 8 20.55 -51.64 -34.55
CA PHE A 8 19.68 -51.56 -33.38
C PHE A 8 20.29 -50.70 -32.26
N PHE A 9 21.59 -50.86 -32.00
CA PHE A 9 22.32 -50.10 -31.01
C PHE A 9 22.42 -48.59 -31.36
N SER A 10 22.62 -48.29 -32.62
CA SER A 10 22.66 -46.92 -33.11
C SER A 10 21.31 -46.19 -32.94
N LYS A 11 20.20 -46.85 -33.23
CA LYS A 11 18.86 -46.30 -33.05
C LYS A 11 18.48 -46.13 -31.57
N LEU A 12 18.88 -47.08 -30.71
CA LEU A 12 18.67 -46.97 -29.27
C LEU A 12 19.48 -45.81 -28.66
N LEU A 13 20.73 -45.64 -29.10
CA LEU A 13 21.58 -44.53 -28.62
C LEU A 13 21.02 -43.18 -29.06
N LEU A 14 20.53 -43.07 -30.30
CA LEU A 14 19.90 -41.84 -30.80
C LEU A 14 18.61 -41.50 -30.02
N ALA A 15 17.79 -42.51 -29.69
CA ALA A 15 16.58 -42.29 -28.87
C ALA A 15 16.90 -41.83 -27.45
N CYS A 16 17.95 -42.38 -26.81
CA CYS A 16 18.40 -41.91 -25.49
C CYS A 16 18.93 -40.46 -25.50
N VAL A 17 19.67 -40.09 -26.55
CA VAL A 17 20.18 -38.70 -26.69
C VAL A 17 19.02 -37.72 -26.89
N VAL A 18 17.99 -38.09 -27.67
CA VAL A 18 16.80 -37.24 -27.85
C VAL A 18 15.99 -37.11 -26.55
N LEU A 19 15.86 -38.19 -25.76
CA LEU A 19 15.20 -38.14 -24.47
C LEU A 19 15.93 -37.28 -23.44
N LEU A 20 17.26 -37.25 -23.44
CA LEU A 20 18.08 -36.40 -22.56
C LEU A 20 18.02 -34.92 -22.98
N ALA A 21 17.78 -34.60 -24.25
CA ALA A 21 17.63 -33.22 -24.70
C ALA A 21 16.32 -32.55 -24.26
N PHE A 22 15.30 -33.32 -23.85
CA PHE A 22 14.05 -32.82 -23.32
C PHE A 22 14.04 -32.63 -21.80
N SER A 23 15.11 -32.98 -21.09
CA SER A 23 15.30 -32.64 -19.68
C SER A 23 15.67 -31.15 -19.56
N GLY A 24 14.85 -30.28 -20.14
CA GLY A 24 14.94 -28.85 -19.91
C GLY A 24 14.73 -28.58 -18.44
N CYS A 25 15.75 -28.08 -17.76
CA CYS A 25 15.61 -27.51 -16.42
C CYS A 25 14.52 -26.44 -16.47
N SER A 26 13.29 -26.79 -16.15
CA SER A 26 12.32 -25.81 -15.73
C SER A 26 12.82 -25.26 -14.38
N LYS A 27 13.46 -24.10 -14.39
CA LYS A 27 13.73 -23.37 -13.17
C LYS A 27 12.38 -23.17 -12.49
N GLU A 28 12.20 -23.75 -11.31
CA GLU A 28 11.00 -23.45 -10.54
C GLU A 28 10.90 -21.93 -10.37
N PRO A 29 9.70 -21.34 -10.55
CA PRO A 29 9.53 -19.92 -10.35
C PRO A 29 9.92 -19.58 -8.91
N ASP A 30 10.78 -18.59 -8.74
CA ASP A 30 11.10 -18.05 -7.43
C ASP A 30 9.85 -17.33 -6.89
N LEU A 31 9.16 -17.98 -5.94
CA LEU A 31 7.93 -17.48 -5.34
C LEU A 31 8.14 -16.29 -4.42
N SER A 32 9.40 -15.94 -4.11
CA SER A 32 9.73 -14.72 -3.37
C SER A 32 9.71 -13.45 -4.24
N ILE A 33 9.64 -13.62 -5.57
CA ILE A 33 9.66 -12.49 -6.51
C ILE A 33 8.28 -12.33 -7.14
N PHE A 34 7.61 -11.22 -6.82
CA PHE A 34 6.42 -10.77 -7.54
C PHE A 34 6.82 -10.00 -8.80
N ARG A 35 6.29 -10.41 -9.96
CA ARG A 35 6.53 -9.75 -11.24
C ARG A 35 5.22 -9.26 -11.82
N MET A 36 5.12 -7.96 -11.99
CA MET A 36 3.95 -7.30 -12.56
C MET A 36 4.36 -6.51 -13.81
N SER A 37 3.56 -6.60 -14.86
CA SER A 37 3.74 -5.77 -16.05
C SER A 37 2.82 -4.56 -15.96
N ILE A 38 3.39 -3.38 -16.08
CA ILE A 38 2.67 -2.11 -16.16
C ILE A 38 2.88 -1.52 -17.55
N LYS A 39 1.87 -0.78 -18.07
CA LYS A 39 1.92 -0.25 -19.45
C LYS A 39 2.88 0.93 -19.59
N ASN A 40 2.97 1.75 -18.56
CA ASN A 40 3.77 2.98 -18.53
C ASN A 40 4.43 3.10 -17.17
N GLU A 41 5.47 3.92 -17.06
CA GLU A 41 6.02 4.33 -15.77
C GLU A 41 4.96 5.12 -14.97
N PRO A 42 4.84 4.89 -13.65
CA PRO A 42 3.96 5.68 -12.80
C PRO A 42 4.46 7.14 -12.75
N PRO A 43 3.58 8.13 -12.98
CA PRO A 43 3.96 9.55 -12.90
C PRO A 43 4.49 9.94 -11.51
N THR A 44 4.00 9.30 -10.47
CA THR A 44 4.47 9.48 -9.08
C THR A 44 4.15 8.25 -8.22
N LEU A 45 4.99 7.99 -7.24
CA LEU A 45 4.73 7.04 -6.15
C LEU A 45 4.42 7.75 -4.82
N ASP A 46 4.26 9.07 -4.83
CA ASP A 46 3.67 9.79 -3.70
C ASP A 46 2.15 9.59 -3.68
N GLY A 47 1.67 8.78 -2.74
CA GLY A 47 0.24 8.46 -2.63
C GLY A 47 -0.66 9.68 -2.42
N THR A 48 -0.15 10.79 -1.86
CA THR A 48 -0.93 12.02 -1.70
C THR A 48 -1.09 12.82 -3.01
N LEU A 49 -0.20 12.60 -3.98
CA LEU A 49 -0.20 13.30 -5.27
C LEU A 49 -0.68 12.43 -6.44
N ALA A 50 -0.69 11.11 -6.26
CA ALA A 50 -1.08 10.16 -7.29
C ALA A 50 -2.55 10.34 -7.70
N THR A 51 -2.80 10.35 -9.03
CA THR A 51 -4.16 10.54 -9.59
C THR A 51 -4.47 9.57 -10.73
N ASP A 52 -3.54 8.70 -11.07
CA ASP A 52 -3.66 7.79 -12.21
C ASP A 52 -3.64 6.31 -11.77
N SER A 53 -4.20 5.45 -12.62
CA SER A 53 -4.36 4.03 -12.32
C SER A 53 -3.05 3.24 -12.26
N VAL A 54 -1.98 3.72 -12.93
CA VAL A 54 -0.68 3.03 -12.93
C VAL A 54 -0.01 3.24 -11.57
N SER A 55 0.04 4.48 -11.08
CA SER A 55 0.52 4.81 -9.73
C SER A 55 -0.28 4.06 -8.68
N PHE A 56 -1.62 4.02 -8.79
CA PHE A 56 -2.47 3.29 -7.85
C PHE A 56 -2.17 1.80 -7.83
N THR A 57 -1.98 1.20 -9.00
CA THR A 57 -1.65 -0.23 -9.10
C THR A 57 -0.33 -0.55 -8.39
N VAL A 58 0.69 0.30 -8.53
CA VAL A 58 1.97 0.10 -7.83
C VAL A 58 1.81 0.33 -6.34
N LEU A 59 1.21 1.45 -5.94
CA LEU A 59 1.04 1.82 -4.53
C LEU A 59 0.26 0.77 -3.72
N THR A 60 -0.79 0.18 -4.27
CA THR A 60 -1.58 -0.88 -3.59
C THR A 60 -0.81 -2.19 -3.38
N ASN A 61 0.30 -2.40 -4.09
CA ASN A 61 1.19 -3.54 -3.87
C ASN A 61 2.35 -3.21 -2.91
N LEU A 62 2.77 -1.96 -2.83
CA LEU A 62 3.87 -1.52 -1.97
C LEU A 62 3.42 -1.09 -0.58
N MET A 63 2.16 -0.70 -0.43
CA MET A 63 1.64 -0.06 0.78
C MET A 63 0.33 -0.70 1.23
N GLU A 64 0.04 -0.60 2.53
CA GLU A 64 -1.19 -1.08 3.16
C GLU A 64 -1.85 0.03 3.98
N GLY A 65 -3.19 0.15 3.87
CA GLY A 65 -3.99 1.15 4.59
C GLY A 65 -4.51 0.66 5.94
N LEU A 66 -5.39 1.46 6.57
CA LEU A 66 -6.07 1.02 7.80
C LEU A 66 -7.00 -0.17 7.54
N THR A 67 -7.67 -0.16 6.40
CA THR A 67 -8.62 -1.19 5.96
C THR A 67 -8.34 -1.59 4.53
N GLN A 68 -8.86 -2.73 4.12
CA GLN A 68 -8.84 -3.25 2.75
C GLN A 68 -10.22 -3.77 2.38
N TYR A 69 -10.50 -3.99 1.10
CA TYR A 69 -11.72 -4.63 0.66
C TYR A 69 -11.58 -6.15 0.64
N ASP A 70 -12.65 -6.84 1.06
CA ASP A 70 -12.83 -8.27 0.76
C ASP A 70 -13.38 -8.47 -0.67
N SER A 71 -13.65 -9.74 -1.05
CA SER A 71 -14.21 -10.09 -2.36
C SER A 71 -15.60 -9.50 -2.62
N ASP A 72 -16.32 -9.14 -1.57
CA ASP A 72 -17.67 -8.59 -1.64
C ASP A 72 -17.68 -7.06 -1.53
N LEU A 73 -16.48 -6.44 -1.58
CA LEU A 73 -16.25 -5.00 -1.44
C LEU A 73 -16.66 -4.42 -0.08
N ASN A 74 -16.64 -5.23 0.97
CA ASN A 74 -16.79 -4.72 2.33
C ASN A 74 -15.41 -4.33 2.90
N PRO A 75 -15.33 -3.23 3.66
CA PRO A 75 -14.08 -2.87 4.35
C PRO A 75 -13.79 -3.88 5.47
N THR A 76 -12.61 -4.46 5.44
CA THR A 76 -12.10 -5.42 6.42
C THR A 76 -10.81 -4.92 7.07
N PRO A 77 -10.39 -5.48 8.22
CA PRO A 77 -9.13 -5.15 8.86
C PRO A 77 -7.90 -5.30 7.93
N ALA A 78 -6.98 -4.33 8.03
CA ALA A 78 -5.66 -4.35 7.42
C ALA A 78 -4.61 -3.92 8.47
N ILE A 79 -4.03 -2.72 8.40
CA ILE A 79 -3.19 -2.21 9.50
C ILE A 79 -4.02 -1.98 10.77
N ALA A 80 -5.28 -1.53 10.66
CA ALA A 80 -6.20 -1.55 11.78
C ALA A 80 -6.77 -2.96 11.97
N LYS A 81 -6.52 -3.59 13.13
CA LYS A 81 -7.11 -4.89 13.49
C LYS A 81 -8.61 -4.81 13.80
N ARG A 82 -9.11 -3.62 14.13
CA ARG A 82 -10.52 -3.29 14.37
C ARG A 82 -10.72 -1.79 14.46
N TRP A 83 -11.98 -1.36 14.40
CA TRP A 83 -12.39 0.02 14.69
C TRP A 83 -13.70 0.04 15.45
N GLU A 84 -13.97 1.15 16.14
CA GLU A 84 -15.16 1.35 16.95
C GLU A 84 -15.71 2.75 16.73
N TYR A 85 -17.02 2.86 16.76
CA TYR A 85 -17.72 4.15 16.73
C TYR A 85 -18.16 4.55 18.14
N SER A 86 -18.03 5.82 18.44
CA SER A 86 -18.51 6.45 19.68
C SER A 86 -19.12 7.81 19.38
N ASN A 87 -19.60 8.50 20.41
CA ASN A 87 -20.16 9.85 20.27
C ASN A 87 -21.22 9.92 19.16
N GLU A 88 -22.22 9.02 19.21
CA GLU A 88 -23.30 8.94 18.23
C GLU A 88 -22.79 8.78 16.77
N GLY A 89 -21.70 8.06 16.57
CA GLY A 89 -21.11 7.82 15.27
C GLY A 89 -20.23 8.96 14.72
N ARG A 90 -19.98 9.99 15.53
CA ARG A 90 -19.13 11.14 15.15
C ARG A 90 -17.66 10.93 15.48
N THR A 91 -17.32 9.89 16.19
CA THR A 91 -15.93 9.52 16.46
C THR A 91 -15.72 8.09 16.03
N ILE A 92 -14.67 7.85 15.25
CA ILE A 92 -14.20 6.52 14.92
C ILE A 92 -12.79 6.35 15.45
N THR A 93 -12.56 5.25 16.17
CA THR A 93 -11.26 4.91 16.74
C THR A 93 -10.74 3.64 16.08
N PHE A 94 -9.60 3.74 15.42
CA PHE A 94 -8.89 2.62 14.81
C PHE A 94 -7.83 2.10 15.78
N TYR A 95 -7.79 0.78 15.96
CA TYR A 95 -6.79 0.08 16.80
C TYR A 95 -5.84 -0.68 15.86
N LEU A 96 -4.60 -0.24 15.80
CA LEU A 96 -3.60 -0.83 14.91
C LEU A 96 -3.09 -2.17 15.43
N ARG A 97 -2.74 -3.08 14.52
CA ARG A 97 -2.06 -4.32 14.86
C ARG A 97 -0.60 -4.04 15.23
N GLU A 98 -0.01 -4.90 16.07
CA GLU A 98 1.35 -4.67 16.59
C GLU A 98 2.46 -5.22 15.70
N ASP A 99 2.10 -6.06 14.75
CA ASP A 99 2.98 -6.72 13.78
C ASP A 99 3.05 -6.02 12.43
N ALA A 100 2.60 -4.76 12.34
CA ALA A 100 2.76 -3.93 11.17
C ALA A 100 4.10 -3.19 11.20
N PHE A 101 4.93 -3.41 10.19
CA PHE A 101 6.26 -2.81 10.10
C PHE A 101 6.48 -2.16 8.73
N TRP A 102 7.27 -1.13 8.73
CA TRP A 102 7.90 -0.59 7.53
C TRP A 102 9.05 -1.50 7.08
N SER A 103 9.44 -1.40 5.82
CA SER A 103 10.53 -2.19 5.22
C SER A 103 11.90 -1.96 5.89
N ASP A 104 12.07 -0.84 6.61
CA ASP A 104 13.26 -0.54 7.42
C ASP A 104 13.21 -1.13 8.84
N GLY A 105 12.16 -1.90 9.17
CA GLY A 105 11.97 -2.56 10.47
C GLY A 105 11.34 -1.69 11.55
N LYS A 106 11.03 -0.42 11.30
CA LYS A 106 10.28 0.40 12.24
C LYS A 106 8.80 0.01 12.24
N ARG A 107 8.12 0.16 13.39
CA ARG A 107 6.67 -0.09 13.47
C ARG A 107 5.88 0.96 12.70
N VAL A 108 4.79 0.52 12.05
CA VAL A 108 3.76 1.42 11.55
C VAL A 108 2.95 1.93 12.74
N THR A 109 2.80 3.23 12.86
CA THR A 109 2.15 3.89 14.00
C THR A 109 0.95 4.74 13.57
N ALA A 110 0.11 5.08 14.52
CA ALA A 110 -0.99 6.02 14.30
C ALA A 110 -0.49 7.42 13.89
N ARG A 111 0.75 7.78 14.25
CA ARG A 111 1.38 9.05 13.84
C ARG A 111 1.65 9.10 12.34
N ASP A 112 1.97 7.96 11.72
CA ASP A 112 2.22 7.87 10.28
C ASP A 112 0.93 8.17 9.49
N PHE A 113 -0.23 7.72 9.99
CA PHE A 113 -1.54 8.06 9.44
C PHE A 113 -1.94 9.51 9.72
N GLU A 114 -1.76 10.00 10.94
CA GLU A 114 -2.05 11.39 11.29
C GLU A 114 -1.24 12.36 10.42
N TYR A 115 0.06 12.11 10.27
CA TYR A 115 0.94 12.90 9.40
C TYR A 115 0.47 12.83 7.94
N SER A 116 0.25 11.63 7.40
CA SER A 116 -0.18 11.43 6.03
C SER A 116 -1.47 12.20 5.71
N TRP A 117 -2.48 12.11 6.57
CA TRP A 117 -3.76 12.76 6.34
C TRP A 117 -3.69 14.29 6.49
N LYS A 118 -2.91 14.78 7.44
CA LYS A 118 -2.64 16.22 7.55
C LYS A 118 -1.89 16.76 6.33
N ARG A 119 -0.92 15.98 5.80
CA ARG A 119 -0.20 16.30 4.57
C ARG A 119 -1.12 16.28 3.35
N LEU A 120 -1.98 15.26 3.20
CA LEU A 120 -2.99 15.19 2.13
C LEU A 120 -3.92 16.42 2.15
N LEU A 121 -4.28 16.90 3.35
CA LEU A 121 -5.16 18.06 3.53
C LEU A 121 -4.43 19.40 3.49
N ALA A 122 -3.11 19.43 3.53
CA ALA A 122 -2.35 20.67 3.55
C ALA A 122 -2.54 21.47 2.24
N PRO A 123 -2.85 22.79 2.30
CA PRO A 123 -3.03 23.60 1.09
C PRO A 123 -1.82 23.57 0.16
N GLU A 124 -0.62 23.56 0.72
CA GLU A 124 0.65 23.53 -0.01
C GLU A 124 0.88 22.22 -0.76
N THR A 125 0.29 21.11 -0.32
CA THR A 125 0.36 19.81 -1.05
C THR A 125 -0.46 19.85 -2.33
N ALA A 126 -1.50 20.68 -2.39
CA ALA A 126 -2.40 20.80 -3.55
C ALA A 126 -2.96 19.44 -4.04
N ALA A 127 -3.18 18.52 -3.12
CA ALA A 127 -3.61 17.16 -3.41
C ALA A 127 -5.03 17.12 -4.00
N GLN A 128 -5.17 16.55 -5.20
CA GLN A 128 -6.46 16.50 -5.90
C GLN A 128 -7.51 15.68 -5.16
N TYR A 129 -7.09 14.67 -4.40
CA TYR A 129 -7.98 13.77 -3.66
C TYR A 129 -8.15 14.11 -2.17
N ALA A 130 -7.74 15.31 -1.74
CA ALA A 130 -7.95 15.77 -0.36
C ALA A 130 -9.42 15.69 0.09
N TYR A 131 -10.36 15.86 -0.84
CA TYR A 131 -11.81 15.85 -0.56
C TYR A 131 -12.33 14.52 0.00
N PHE A 132 -11.63 13.39 -0.19
CA PHE A 132 -11.99 12.11 0.43
C PHE A 132 -12.01 12.18 1.96
N LEU A 133 -11.22 13.08 2.55
CA LEU A 133 -11.16 13.27 4.00
C LEU A 133 -12.01 14.44 4.51
N PHE A 134 -12.84 15.08 3.68
CA PHE A 134 -13.63 16.25 4.10
C PHE A 134 -14.76 15.95 5.08
N ASP A 135 -15.09 14.68 5.31
CA ASP A 135 -15.97 14.28 6.42
C ASP A 135 -15.29 14.41 7.81
N ILE A 136 -13.98 14.51 7.86
CA ILE A 136 -13.23 14.80 9.10
C ILE A 136 -13.50 16.25 9.51
N LYS A 137 -13.69 16.46 10.81
CA LYS A 137 -13.88 17.79 11.40
C LYS A 137 -12.72 18.72 11.00
N ASN A 138 -13.04 19.91 10.53
CA ASN A 138 -12.11 20.97 10.12
C ASN A 138 -11.20 20.64 8.91
N ALA A 139 -11.39 19.49 8.24
CA ALA A 139 -10.53 19.10 7.13
C ALA A 139 -10.67 20.00 5.91
N SER A 140 -11.87 20.35 5.48
CA SER A 140 -12.10 21.26 4.35
C SER A 140 -11.67 22.68 4.66
N GLU A 141 -11.84 23.13 5.91
CA GLU A 141 -11.41 24.44 6.38
C GLU A 141 -9.88 24.57 6.41
N TYR A 142 -9.19 23.50 6.78
CA TYR A 142 -7.74 23.43 6.72
C TYR A 142 -7.26 23.38 5.26
N ASN A 143 -7.83 22.50 4.44
CA ASN A 143 -7.45 22.37 3.03
C ASN A 143 -7.67 23.66 2.21
N SER A 144 -8.71 24.43 2.51
CA SER A 144 -8.95 25.74 1.87
C SER A 144 -8.10 26.89 2.43
N GLY A 145 -7.29 26.64 3.46
CA GLY A 145 -6.45 27.64 4.12
C GLY A 145 -7.21 28.61 5.02
N ILE A 146 -8.50 28.41 5.27
CA ILE A 146 -9.28 29.14 6.28
C ILE A 146 -8.71 28.85 7.67
N LEU A 147 -8.50 27.58 7.97
CA LEU A 147 -7.84 27.12 9.18
C LEU A 147 -6.34 26.96 8.88
N LYS A 148 -5.48 27.53 9.74
CA LYS A 148 -4.02 27.49 9.54
C LYS A 148 -3.31 26.40 10.35
N ASN A 149 -3.92 25.97 11.45
CA ASN A 149 -3.32 24.97 12.35
C ASN A 149 -3.88 23.57 12.07
N SER A 150 -3.03 22.68 11.56
CA SER A 150 -3.37 21.28 11.27
C SER A 150 -3.77 20.49 12.52
N ASP A 151 -3.39 20.91 13.73
CA ASP A 151 -3.77 20.23 14.97
C ASP A 151 -5.25 20.37 15.32
N GLN A 152 -5.96 21.26 14.65
CA GLN A 152 -7.41 21.43 14.79
C GLN A 152 -8.20 20.52 13.84
N VAL A 153 -7.53 19.83 12.91
CA VAL A 153 -8.15 18.77 12.08
C VAL A 153 -8.47 17.58 12.97
N GLY A 154 -9.65 17.00 12.78
CA GLY A 154 -10.18 15.94 13.62
C GLY A 154 -9.50 14.58 13.43
N VAL A 155 -8.19 14.52 13.23
CA VAL A 155 -7.39 13.29 13.20
C VAL A 155 -6.26 13.39 14.22
N ARG A 156 -6.10 12.37 15.07
CA ARG A 156 -5.12 12.38 16.15
C ARG A 156 -4.63 10.98 16.51
N ALA A 157 -3.33 10.81 16.58
CA ALA A 157 -2.69 9.65 17.20
C ALA A 157 -2.77 9.79 18.74
N VAL A 158 -3.67 9.04 19.35
CA VAL A 158 -3.84 9.03 20.81
C VAL A 158 -2.69 8.30 21.51
N THR A 159 -2.26 7.20 20.87
CA THR A 159 -1.06 6.43 21.20
C THR A 159 -0.37 6.01 19.90
N GLU A 160 0.72 5.26 19.96
CA GLU A 160 1.35 4.71 18.76
C GLU A 160 0.43 3.73 18.00
N SER A 161 -0.51 3.08 18.69
CA SER A 161 -1.40 2.07 18.12
C SER A 161 -2.87 2.48 18.07
N ILE A 162 -3.23 3.72 18.42
CA ILE A 162 -4.61 4.21 18.44
C ILE A 162 -4.72 5.50 17.67
N LEU A 163 -5.46 5.48 16.55
CA LEU A 163 -5.83 6.63 15.76
C LEU A 163 -7.29 6.97 16.01
N GLU A 164 -7.56 8.19 16.48
CA GLU A 164 -8.90 8.73 16.68
C GLU A 164 -9.24 9.74 15.60
N VAL A 165 -10.43 9.60 15.03
CA VAL A 165 -10.95 10.48 13.97
C VAL A 165 -12.28 11.05 14.41
N THR A 166 -12.35 12.37 14.52
CA THR A 166 -13.59 13.12 14.77
C THR A 166 -14.20 13.55 13.45
N LEU A 167 -15.44 13.17 13.21
CA LEU A 167 -16.20 13.45 11.99
C LEU A 167 -17.14 14.64 12.18
N LYS A 168 -17.47 15.35 11.11
CA LYS A 168 -18.47 16.45 11.09
C LYS A 168 -19.88 15.94 11.39
N LYS A 169 -20.18 14.72 10.95
CA LYS A 169 -21.46 13.99 11.11
C LYS A 169 -21.18 12.49 11.17
N PRO A 170 -22.14 11.65 11.59
CA PRO A 170 -22.00 10.21 11.49
C PRO A 170 -21.77 9.76 10.04
N VAL A 171 -20.69 8.97 9.78
CA VAL A 171 -20.30 8.49 8.45
C VAL A 171 -19.98 7.01 8.54
N VAL A 172 -20.97 6.15 8.25
CA VAL A 172 -20.82 4.69 8.35
C VAL A 172 -19.85 4.10 7.32
N TYR A 173 -19.64 4.78 6.20
CA TYR A 173 -18.75 4.36 5.12
C TYR A 173 -17.29 4.82 5.30
N PHE A 174 -16.96 5.49 6.40
CA PHE A 174 -15.61 6.01 6.60
C PHE A 174 -14.51 4.93 6.53
N PRO A 175 -14.70 3.69 7.03
CA PRO A 175 -13.72 2.61 6.81
C PRO A 175 -13.49 2.26 5.34
N SER A 176 -14.49 2.45 4.47
CA SER A 176 -14.30 2.26 3.02
C SER A 176 -13.41 3.35 2.40
N ILE A 177 -13.42 4.56 2.94
CA ILE A 177 -12.50 5.63 2.50
C ILE A 177 -11.06 5.23 2.83
N THR A 178 -10.82 4.59 3.97
CA THR A 178 -9.47 4.22 4.42
C THR A 178 -8.86 3.00 3.71
N THR A 179 -9.58 2.41 2.73
CA THR A 179 -9.03 1.43 1.79
C THR A 179 -8.30 2.09 0.61
N PHE A 180 -8.53 3.38 0.38
CA PHE A 180 -8.01 4.09 -0.78
C PHE A 180 -6.57 4.59 -0.52
N MET A 181 -5.65 4.33 -1.46
CA MET A 181 -4.21 4.53 -1.28
C MET A 181 -3.79 5.96 -0.92
N VAL A 182 -4.58 6.97 -1.24
CA VAL A 182 -4.27 8.36 -0.84
C VAL A 182 -4.35 8.58 0.68
N THR A 183 -4.99 7.63 1.40
CA THR A 183 -5.11 7.64 2.86
C THR A 183 -4.11 6.71 3.55
N TYR A 184 -3.21 6.06 2.81
CA TYR A 184 -2.19 5.19 3.38
C TYR A 184 -1.19 5.96 4.24
N PRO A 185 -0.52 5.30 5.19
CA PRO A 185 0.41 5.98 6.08
C PRO A 185 1.64 6.46 5.33
N LEU A 186 2.28 7.50 5.81
CA LEU A 186 3.53 8.03 5.27
C LEU A 186 4.55 8.26 6.40
N ARG A 187 5.82 8.11 6.06
CA ARG A 187 6.94 8.33 6.96
C ARG A 187 7.41 9.78 6.89
N GLN A 188 7.05 10.56 7.92
CA GLN A 188 7.46 11.95 8.02
C GLN A 188 8.98 12.13 7.95
N ASP A 189 9.74 11.33 8.71
CA ASP A 189 11.20 11.41 8.76
C ASP A 189 11.88 11.12 7.41
N ILE A 190 11.28 10.26 6.59
CA ILE A 190 11.77 9.95 5.24
C ILE A 190 11.49 11.12 4.29
N ILE A 191 10.27 11.65 4.31
CA ILE A 191 9.86 12.77 3.47
C ILE A 191 10.67 14.02 3.82
N GLU A 192 10.85 14.33 5.10
CA GLU A 192 11.65 15.49 5.55
C GLU A 192 13.14 15.35 5.20
N LYS A 193 13.66 14.11 5.23
CA LYS A 193 15.08 13.85 4.92
C LYS A 193 15.39 13.97 3.43
N TYR A 194 14.51 13.45 2.56
CA TYR A 194 14.80 13.29 1.14
C TYR A 194 14.03 14.26 0.23
N GLY A 195 13.06 15.02 0.78
CA GLY A 195 12.23 15.95 -0.01
C GLY A 195 11.56 15.21 -1.17
N ASP A 196 11.59 15.79 -2.38
CA ASP A 196 10.92 15.21 -3.56
C ASP A 196 11.50 13.86 -4.01
N GLN A 197 12.67 13.47 -3.48
CA GLN A 197 13.34 12.19 -3.81
C GLN A 197 12.94 11.05 -2.86
N TRP A 198 11.99 11.23 -1.95
CA TRP A 198 11.62 10.20 -0.97
C TRP A 198 10.98 8.96 -1.61
N THR A 199 10.44 9.09 -2.82
CA THR A 199 9.81 7.99 -3.58
C THR A 199 10.80 7.21 -4.47
N GLU A 200 12.06 7.65 -4.56
CA GLU A 200 13.09 6.93 -5.29
C GLU A 200 13.38 5.58 -4.61
N PRO A 201 13.69 4.51 -5.38
CA PRO A 201 13.84 3.16 -4.83
C PRO A 201 14.82 3.05 -3.65
N GLU A 202 15.91 3.84 -3.66
CA GLU A 202 16.93 3.85 -2.61
C GLU A 202 16.50 4.59 -1.34
N ASN A 203 15.46 5.41 -1.40
CA ASN A 203 15.00 6.26 -0.29
C ASN A 203 13.66 5.81 0.28
N THR A 204 12.85 5.16 -0.55
CA THR A 204 11.49 4.80 -0.16
C THR A 204 11.46 3.70 0.90
N VAL A 205 10.49 3.78 1.79
CA VAL A 205 10.14 2.71 2.72
C VAL A 205 8.68 2.35 2.51
N THR A 206 8.37 1.08 2.54
CA THR A 206 7.03 0.54 2.28
C THR A 206 6.52 -0.24 3.48
N ASN A 207 5.21 -0.44 3.59
CA ASN A 207 4.59 -1.21 4.66
C ASN A 207 3.66 -2.31 4.14
N GLY A 208 3.69 -2.54 2.83
CA GLY A 208 2.91 -3.58 2.17
C GLY A 208 3.67 -4.91 2.04
N PRO A 209 3.11 -5.88 1.31
CA PRO A 209 3.66 -7.23 1.20
C PRO A 209 4.89 -7.34 0.30
N TYR A 210 5.20 -6.31 -0.49
CA TYR A 210 6.33 -6.30 -1.43
C TYR A 210 7.27 -5.12 -1.14
N LEU A 211 8.56 -5.33 -1.47
CA LEU A 211 9.66 -4.37 -1.31
C LEU A 211 10.23 -4.01 -2.67
#